data_a16d61fc0fd9db127169c1c471b17511
#
_entry.id   a16d61fc0fd9db127169c1c471b17511
#
_cell.length_a   1.000
_cell.length_b   1.000
_cell.length_c   1.000
_cell.angle_alpha   90.00
_cell.angle_beta   90.00
_cell.angle_gamma   90.00
#
_symmetry.space_group_name_H-M   'P 1'
#
loop_
_entity.id
_entity.type
_entity.pdbx_description
1 polymer ?
#
loop_
_entity_poly.entity_id
_entity_poly.type
_entity_poly.pdbx_seq_one_letter_code
_entity_poly.pdbx_strand_id
1 'polypeptide(L)'
;MAEIDELMIRLEKLESENSYLKMLLEQAGIKYEPIDAVRNPSGESFDPDQGSRILPEKITRNHAQKFYSYFWGRTDVYSKRSQNKTTGKTTYYPQCGNFWRSGICPRVSGAKVKCKDCNNRRWTKLGATQIENHLRGLKKDGSDVIGIYPLFPDGTCRFLVFDFDNHDKGAEEHEYANTDDSWIDEVEALREIGKANGISMLVERSRSGKGAHVWIFFDAPTPANLARKFGFSLLDKGAESVNMKSFRFYDRMLPAQDYIEDGELGNLIALPLQGQALKHGNSAFVDERWNAYPNQWTALQSVRRLSASRIEELLIKWKISSTELCLDSAAQTENDDVKPWERSKHLHAEDVSGKLSITVSNLLYVNTGNLKPRIQNQIRR
;
A
#
# COMPACT_ATOMS: atom_id res chain seq x y z
N MET A 1 -7.53 -12.21 34.93
CA MET A 1 -8.63 -11.65 35.74
C MET A 1 -8.59 -10.13 35.75
N ALA A 2 -7.54 -9.47 36.20
CA ALA A 2 -7.49 -8.00 36.25
C ALA A 2 -7.77 -7.29 34.90
N GLU A 3 -7.32 -7.87 33.79
CA GLU A 3 -7.52 -7.30 32.44
C GLU A 3 -8.99 -7.43 31.98
N ILE A 4 -9.68 -8.51 32.39
CA ILE A 4 -11.10 -8.70 32.09
C ILE A 4 -11.94 -7.72 32.93
N ASP A 5 -11.56 -7.51 34.18
CA ASP A 5 -12.25 -6.58 35.06
C ASP A 5 -12.08 -5.13 34.56
N GLU A 6 -10.93 -4.75 34.09
CA GLU A 6 -10.68 -3.43 33.48
C GLU A 6 -11.48 -3.23 32.16
N LEU A 7 -11.59 -4.26 31.34
CA LEU A 7 -12.43 -4.24 30.14
C LEU A 7 -13.92 -4.13 30.47
N MET A 8 -14.39 -4.82 31.51
CA MET A 8 -15.78 -4.73 31.97
C MET A 8 -16.12 -3.32 32.47
N ILE A 9 -15.26 -2.72 33.29
CA ILE A 9 -15.44 -1.34 33.77
C ILE A 9 -15.47 -0.36 32.58
N ARG A 10 -14.60 -0.57 31.58
CA ARG A 10 -14.56 0.28 30.39
C ARG A 10 -15.80 0.11 29.53
N LEU A 11 -16.34 -1.11 29.43
CA LEU A 11 -17.59 -1.41 28.73
C LEU A 11 -18.76 -0.70 29.36
N GLU A 12 -18.95 -0.85 30.68
CA GLU A 12 -20.00 -0.19 31.45
C GLU A 12 -19.97 1.34 31.31
N LYS A 13 -18.75 1.91 31.31
CA LYS A 13 -18.57 3.35 31.07
C LYS A 13 -19.03 3.77 29.68
N LEU A 14 -18.65 3.02 28.66
CA LEU A 14 -19.04 3.30 27.27
C LEU A 14 -20.54 3.13 27.03
N GLU A 15 -21.18 2.13 27.69
CA GLU A 15 -22.60 1.93 27.61
C GLU A 15 -23.37 3.08 28.32
N SER A 16 -22.86 3.56 29.44
CA SER A 16 -23.42 4.70 30.15
C SER A 16 -23.30 6.00 29.33
N GLU A 17 -22.13 6.26 28.74
CA GLU A 17 -21.92 7.42 27.86
C GLU A 17 -22.83 7.35 26.63
N ASN A 18 -22.98 6.18 26.02
CA ASN A 18 -23.86 5.97 24.87
C ASN A 18 -25.32 6.24 25.20
N SER A 19 -25.77 5.74 26.37
CA SER A 19 -27.13 5.98 26.85
C SER A 19 -27.42 7.46 27.13
N TYR A 20 -26.44 8.16 27.71
CA TYR A 20 -26.51 9.60 27.90
C TYR A 20 -26.58 10.40 26.60
N LEU A 21 -25.75 10.02 25.61
CA LEU A 21 -25.77 10.65 24.29
C LEU A 21 -27.10 10.43 23.56
N LYS A 22 -27.68 9.23 23.65
CA LYS A 22 -29.01 8.93 23.12
C LYS A 22 -30.09 9.80 23.73
N MET A 23 -30.06 9.97 25.03
CA MET A 23 -30.98 10.84 25.74
C MET A 23 -30.88 12.30 25.31
N LEU A 24 -29.64 12.80 25.07
CA LEU A 24 -29.42 14.17 24.59
C LEU A 24 -29.93 14.34 23.15
N LEU A 25 -29.75 13.35 22.30
CA LEU A 25 -30.27 13.37 20.91
C LEU A 25 -31.80 13.41 20.90
N GLU A 26 -32.44 12.61 21.75
CA GLU A 26 -33.91 12.62 21.94
C GLU A 26 -34.43 13.96 22.45
N GLN A 27 -33.75 14.57 23.42
CA GLN A 27 -34.11 15.91 23.94
C GLN A 27 -33.93 16.99 22.88
N ALA A 28 -32.94 16.85 21.98
CA ALA A 28 -32.70 17.77 20.88
C ALA A 28 -33.62 17.51 19.66
N GLY A 29 -34.50 16.50 19.73
CA GLY A 29 -35.37 16.11 18.60
C GLY A 29 -34.64 15.50 17.42
N ILE A 30 -33.39 15.08 17.60
CA ILE A 30 -32.56 14.46 16.56
C ILE A 30 -32.87 12.98 16.51
N LYS A 31 -33.42 12.52 15.41
CA LYS A 31 -33.65 11.09 15.18
C LYS A 31 -32.31 10.40 14.89
N TYR A 32 -32.01 9.34 15.61
CA TYR A 32 -30.89 8.45 15.34
C TYR A 32 -31.41 7.04 15.04
N GLU A 33 -30.71 6.30 14.21
CA GLU A 33 -31.00 4.89 13.98
C GLU A 33 -30.06 4.04 14.84
N PRO A 34 -30.58 3.03 15.57
CA PRO A 34 -29.74 2.09 16.30
C PRO A 34 -28.78 1.38 15.35
N ILE A 35 -27.56 1.09 15.82
CA ILE A 35 -26.53 0.40 15.03
C ILE A 35 -27.06 -0.92 14.44
N ASP A 36 -27.95 -1.61 15.15
CA ASP A 36 -28.56 -2.86 14.69
C ASP A 36 -29.54 -2.65 13.53
N ALA A 37 -30.22 -1.50 13.48
CA ALA A 37 -31.06 -1.10 12.33
C ALA A 37 -30.21 -0.71 11.11
N VAL A 38 -29.03 -0.14 11.34
CA VAL A 38 -28.06 0.18 10.27
C VAL A 38 -27.39 -1.08 9.74
N ARG A 39 -27.23 -2.12 10.59
CA ARG A 39 -26.65 -3.41 10.17
C ARG A 39 -27.60 -4.27 9.35
N ASN A 40 -28.91 -4.06 9.44
CA ASN A 40 -29.89 -4.87 8.70
C ASN A 40 -31.17 -4.07 8.38
N PRO A 41 -31.12 -3.10 7.47
CA PRO A 41 -32.30 -2.25 7.17
C PRO A 41 -33.45 -3.00 6.49
N SER A 42 -33.29 -4.25 6.07
CA SER A 42 -34.31 -4.97 5.30
C SER A 42 -34.64 -6.38 5.74
N GLY A 43 -34.00 -6.94 6.77
CA GLY A 43 -34.29 -8.34 7.20
C GLY A 43 -34.05 -9.41 6.12
N GLU A 44 -33.43 -9.05 5.00
CA GLU A 44 -33.08 -9.98 3.93
C GLU A 44 -31.81 -10.74 4.27
N SER A 45 -31.86 -12.06 4.09
CA SER A 45 -30.71 -12.93 4.25
C SER A 45 -29.59 -12.48 3.31
N PHE A 46 -28.37 -12.40 3.82
CA PHE A 46 -27.17 -12.13 3.04
C PHE A 46 -27.06 -13.14 1.90
N ASP A 47 -27.24 -12.68 0.67
CA ASP A 47 -26.97 -13.45 -0.54
C ASP A 47 -25.51 -13.15 -0.96
N PRO A 48 -24.60 -14.10 -0.83
CA PRO A 48 -23.20 -13.90 -1.22
C PRO A 48 -23.02 -13.60 -2.72
N ASP A 49 -24.01 -13.91 -3.56
CA ASP A 49 -23.97 -13.62 -5.00
C ASP A 49 -24.43 -12.20 -5.36
N GLN A 50 -25.02 -11.45 -4.44
CA GLN A 50 -25.35 -10.04 -4.64
C GLN A 50 -24.12 -9.13 -4.39
N GLY A 51 -23.08 -9.27 -5.18
CA GLY A 51 -21.82 -8.55 -5.10
C GLY A 51 -21.86 -7.03 -5.38
N SER A 52 -22.94 -6.31 -5.02
CA SER A 52 -23.04 -4.89 -5.38
C SER A 52 -23.19 -3.91 -4.21
N ARG A 53 -23.31 -4.37 -2.96
CA ARG A 53 -23.60 -3.49 -1.81
C ARG A 53 -22.38 -3.02 -1.04
N ILE A 54 -21.20 -3.13 -1.61
CA ILE A 54 -19.94 -2.80 -0.92
C ILE A 54 -19.70 -1.28 -0.86
N LEU A 55 -20.19 -0.54 -1.84
CA LEU A 55 -20.12 0.92 -1.91
C LEU A 55 -21.52 1.56 -1.88
N PRO A 56 -21.62 2.84 -1.44
CA PRO A 56 -22.85 3.58 -1.56
C PRO A 56 -23.36 3.56 -3.00
N GLU A 57 -24.67 3.42 -3.19
CA GLU A 57 -25.32 3.42 -4.53
C GLU A 57 -24.96 4.66 -5.35
N LYS A 58 -24.71 5.77 -4.65
CA LYS A 58 -24.36 7.05 -5.27
C LYS A 58 -22.98 7.52 -4.79
N ILE A 59 -21.96 7.30 -5.61
CA ILE A 59 -20.64 7.89 -5.40
C ILE A 59 -20.71 9.40 -5.67
N THR A 60 -20.29 10.19 -4.71
CA THR A 60 -20.25 11.66 -4.78
C THR A 60 -18.82 12.17 -4.76
N ARG A 61 -18.67 13.45 -5.09
CA ARG A 61 -17.38 14.14 -4.98
C ARG A 61 -16.79 14.06 -3.55
N ASN A 62 -17.65 14.12 -2.53
CA ASN A 62 -17.21 13.99 -1.14
C ASN A 62 -16.61 12.59 -0.86
N HIS A 63 -17.23 11.54 -1.40
CA HIS A 63 -16.65 10.19 -1.34
C HIS A 63 -15.27 10.13 -2.00
N ALA A 64 -15.11 10.73 -3.18
CA ALA A 64 -13.84 10.78 -3.89
C ALA A 64 -12.76 11.56 -3.11
N GLN A 65 -13.11 12.69 -2.50
CA GLN A 65 -12.19 13.47 -1.66
C GLN A 65 -11.77 12.69 -0.41
N LYS A 66 -12.73 12.04 0.27
CA LYS A 66 -12.48 11.24 1.46
C LYS A 66 -11.60 10.02 1.11
N PHE A 67 -11.89 9.35 0.02
CA PHE A 67 -11.07 8.26 -0.49
C PHE A 67 -9.62 8.72 -0.75
N TYR A 68 -9.46 9.82 -1.47
CA TYR A 68 -8.15 10.36 -1.81
C TYR A 68 -7.34 10.79 -0.57
N SER A 69 -7.98 11.14 0.54
CA SER A 69 -7.29 11.47 1.79
C SER A 69 -6.52 10.30 2.41
N TYR A 70 -6.83 9.07 2.04
CA TYR A 70 -6.10 7.86 2.43
C TYR A 70 -5.06 7.48 1.37
N PHE A 71 -5.45 7.44 0.12
CA PHE A 71 -4.61 6.98 -1.00
C PHE A 71 -3.92 8.15 -1.71
N TRP A 72 -3.28 8.99 -0.92
CA TRP A 72 -2.61 10.17 -1.45
C TRP A 72 -1.20 9.84 -1.90
N GLY A 73 -0.99 9.74 -3.22
CA GLY A 73 0.30 9.69 -3.87
C GLY A 73 0.72 11.05 -4.46
N ARG A 74 1.66 11.05 -5.40
CA ARG A 74 2.09 12.25 -6.13
C ARG A 74 0.89 13.04 -6.63
N THR A 75 0.94 14.35 -6.43
CA THR A 75 -0.17 15.25 -6.77
C THR A 75 -0.08 15.79 -8.18
N ASP A 76 1.09 15.70 -8.82
CA ASP A 76 1.38 16.25 -10.14
C ASP A 76 1.05 15.27 -11.28
N VAL A 77 1.02 13.97 -11.01
CA VAL A 77 0.84 12.92 -12.00
C VAL A 77 0.08 11.72 -11.45
N TYR A 78 -0.67 11.06 -12.29
CA TYR A 78 -1.28 9.75 -12.05
C TYR A 78 -1.28 8.94 -13.34
N SER A 79 -1.53 7.65 -13.24
CA SER A 79 -1.63 6.76 -14.39
C SER A 79 -3.05 6.20 -14.56
N LYS A 80 -3.36 5.77 -15.77
CA LYS A 80 -4.54 4.97 -16.10
C LYS A 80 -4.14 3.63 -16.69
N ARG A 81 -4.92 2.61 -16.33
CA ARG A 81 -4.82 1.30 -16.94
C ARG A 81 -5.21 1.36 -18.41
N SER A 82 -4.49 0.65 -19.23
CA SER A 82 -4.83 0.40 -20.63
C SER A 82 -4.53 -1.05 -20.95
N GLN A 83 -5.36 -1.66 -21.76
CA GLN A 83 -5.16 -3.01 -22.25
C GLN A 83 -4.93 -2.97 -23.76
N ASN A 84 -3.86 -3.60 -24.20
CA ASN A 84 -3.60 -3.77 -25.62
C ASN A 84 -4.65 -4.75 -26.19
N LYS A 85 -5.42 -4.29 -27.17
CA LYS A 85 -6.53 -5.08 -27.74
C LYS A 85 -6.06 -6.33 -28.47
N THR A 86 -4.84 -6.32 -28.99
CA THR A 86 -4.30 -7.44 -29.77
C THR A 86 -3.64 -8.49 -28.87
N THR A 87 -2.84 -8.05 -27.89
CA THR A 87 -2.05 -8.95 -27.04
C THR A 87 -2.69 -9.23 -25.68
N GLY A 88 -3.79 -8.54 -25.33
CA GLY A 88 -4.40 -8.60 -24.01
C GLY A 88 -3.55 -7.95 -22.88
N LYS A 89 -2.28 -7.62 -23.14
CA LYS A 89 -1.33 -7.12 -22.15
C LYS A 89 -1.83 -5.81 -21.53
N THR A 90 -1.86 -5.78 -20.21
CA THR A 90 -2.20 -4.59 -19.43
C THR A 90 -0.97 -3.75 -19.14
N THR A 91 -1.13 -2.44 -19.23
CA THR A 91 -0.07 -1.46 -18.93
C THR A 91 -0.71 -0.22 -18.30
N TYR A 92 0.02 0.47 -17.42
CA TYR A 92 -0.39 1.76 -16.89
C TYR A 92 0.38 2.87 -17.60
N TYR A 93 -0.33 3.89 -18.06
CA TYR A 93 0.25 5.05 -18.72
C TYR A 93 0.08 6.30 -17.90
N PRO A 94 1.17 7.05 -17.63
CA PRO A 94 1.08 8.34 -16.94
C PRO A 94 0.27 9.31 -17.79
N GLN A 95 -0.61 10.05 -17.14
CA GLN A 95 -1.52 10.95 -17.85
C GLN A 95 -0.82 12.27 -18.20
N CYS A 96 -0.86 12.61 -19.47
CA CYS A 96 -0.21 13.79 -20.02
C CYS A 96 -1.23 14.63 -20.80
N GLY A 97 -1.32 15.93 -20.52
CA GLY A 97 -2.22 16.85 -21.20
C GLY A 97 -1.87 17.08 -22.69
N ASN A 98 -0.68 16.65 -23.10
CA ASN A 98 -0.24 16.70 -24.51
C ASN A 98 -0.33 15.34 -25.22
N PHE A 99 -0.86 14.31 -24.55
CA PHE A 99 -0.94 12.97 -25.10
C PHE A 99 -1.79 12.94 -26.39
N TRP A 100 -1.25 12.36 -27.44
CA TRP A 100 -1.86 12.30 -28.79
C TRP A 100 -2.21 13.65 -29.42
N ARG A 101 -1.65 14.79 -28.96
CA ARG A 101 -1.83 16.08 -29.64
C ARG A 101 -0.91 16.15 -30.86
N SER A 102 -1.52 16.36 -32.04
CA SER A 102 -0.79 16.55 -33.29
C SER A 102 0.19 17.72 -33.19
N GLY A 103 1.38 17.57 -33.74
CA GLY A 103 2.44 18.59 -33.71
C GLY A 103 3.17 18.74 -32.37
N ILE A 104 2.67 18.10 -31.26
CA ILE A 104 3.24 18.24 -29.93
C ILE A 104 3.71 16.87 -29.39
N CYS A 105 2.86 15.84 -29.45
CA CYS A 105 3.20 14.51 -28.96
C CYS A 105 4.00 13.73 -30.03
N PRO A 106 5.26 13.35 -29.75
CA PRO A 106 6.09 12.64 -30.74
C PRO A 106 5.50 11.28 -31.16
N ARG A 107 4.66 10.67 -30.31
CA ARG A 107 4.01 9.39 -30.61
C ARG A 107 3.02 9.45 -31.76
N VAL A 108 2.45 10.62 -32.04
CA VAL A 108 1.53 10.83 -33.19
C VAL A 108 2.26 10.61 -34.50
N SER A 109 3.56 10.98 -34.59
CA SER A 109 4.42 10.74 -35.74
C SER A 109 5.11 9.37 -35.74
N GLY A 110 4.72 8.46 -34.83
CA GLY A 110 5.27 7.11 -34.73
C GLY A 110 6.59 7.00 -33.94
N ALA A 111 7.06 8.09 -33.31
CA ALA A 111 8.29 8.05 -32.53
C ALA A 111 8.13 7.18 -31.27
N LYS A 112 9.09 6.30 -31.02
CA LYS A 112 9.15 5.40 -29.85
C LYS A 112 9.76 6.10 -28.63
N VAL A 113 9.14 7.20 -28.18
CA VAL A 113 9.59 7.95 -27.01
C VAL A 113 8.83 7.49 -25.78
N LYS A 114 9.52 7.20 -24.69
CA LYS A 114 8.90 6.96 -23.39
C LYS A 114 8.38 8.31 -22.86
N CYS A 115 7.17 8.29 -22.25
CA CYS A 115 6.57 9.53 -21.75
C CYS A 115 7.40 10.21 -20.66
N LYS A 116 8.15 9.45 -19.86
CA LYS A 116 9.06 9.99 -18.85
C LYS A 116 10.22 10.81 -19.45
N ASP A 117 10.70 10.43 -20.64
CA ASP A 117 11.82 11.05 -21.33
C ASP A 117 11.38 12.13 -22.36
N CYS A 118 10.06 12.42 -22.43
CA CYS A 118 9.49 13.34 -23.41
C CYS A 118 9.63 14.80 -22.96
N ASN A 119 10.31 15.63 -23.74
CA ASN A 119 10.46 17.06 -23.47
C ASN A 119 9.14 17.84 -23.54
N ASN A 120 8.15 17.32 -24.27
CA ASN A 120 6.83 17.92 -24.42
C ASN A 120 5.83 17.39 -23.39
N ARG A 121 6.28 16.63 -22.37
CA ARG A 121 5.39 16.09 -21.36
C ARG A 121 4.76 17.21 -20.53
N ARG A 122 3.47 17.08 -20.28
CA ARG A 122 2.71 17.92 -19.35
C ARG A 122 1.84 17.01 -18.50
N TRP A 123 2.35 16.66 -17.35
CA TRP A 123 1.62 15.78 -16.44
C TRP A 123 0.27 16.36 -16.04
N THR A 124 -0.69 15.48 -15.83
CA THR A 124 -2.05 15.83 -15.44
C THR A 124 -2.28 15.41 -14.00
N LYS A 125 -2.75 16.33 -13.19
CA LYS A 125 -3.12 16.09 -11.79
C LYS A 125 -4.33 15.15 -11.69
N LEU A 126 -4.32 14.29 -10.68
CA LEU A 126 -5.48 13.48 -10.32
C LEU A 126 -6.55 14.39 -9.70
N GLY A 127 -7.76 14.31 -10.22
CA GLY A 127 -8.91 15.08 -9.73
C GLY A 127 -10.04 14.20 -9.21
N ALA A 128 -11.00 14.79 -8.53
CA ALA A 128 -12.14 14.09 -7.96
C ALA A 128 -12.95 13.31 -9.01
N THR A 129 -13.14 13.87 -10.19
CA THR A 129 -13.91 13.21 -11.28
C THR A 129 -13.26 11.90 -11.72
N GLN A 130 -11.93 11.84 -11.80
CA GLN A 130 -11.23 10.62 -12.16
C GLN A 130 -11.43 9.55 -11.09
N ILE A 131 -11.34 9.93 -9.81
CA ILE A 131 -11.57 9.04 -8.67
C ILE A 131 -13.03 8.57 -8.66
N GLU A 132 -14.00 9.46 -8.86
CA GLU A 132 -15.42 9.09 -8.99
C GLU A 132 -15.63 8.04 -10.08
N ASN A 133 -15.01 8.23 -11.26
CA ASN A 133 -15.12 7.29 -12.37
C ASN A 133 -14.53 5.93 -12.03
N HIS A 134 -13.38 5.90 -11.35
CA HIS A 134 -12.74 4.70 -10.85
C HIS A 134 -13.65 3.94 -9.87
N LEU A 135 -14.17 4.63 -8.86
CA LEU A 135 -15.05 4.06 -7.84
C LEU A 135 -16.38 3.55 -8.43
N ARG A 136 -16.92 4.24 -9.44
CA ARG A 136 -18.14 3.81 -10.15
C ARG A 136 -17.89 2.66 -11.13
N GLY A 137 -16.68 2.50 -11.63
CA GLY A 137 -16.35 1.50 -12.63
C GLY A 137 -17.14 1.68 -13.92
N LEU A 138 -17.12 2.88 -14.50
CA LEU A 138 -17.92 3.21 -15.68
C LEU A 138 -17.44 2.52 -16.95
N LYS A 139 -16.17 2.10 -16.97
CA LYS A 139 -15.53 1.48 -18.14
C LYS A 139 -15.38 -0.02 -17.96
N LYS A 140 -16.11 -0.80 -18.75
CA LYS A 140 -16.05 -2.27 -18.73
C LYS A 140 -14.64 -2.82 -19.05
N ASP A 141 -13.87 -2.11 -19.87
CA ASP A 141 -12.48 -2.47 -20.22
C ASP A 141 -11.47 -2.12 -19.12
N GLY A 142 -11.94 -1.50 -18.02
CA GLY A 142 -11.08 -1.08 -16.91
C GLY A 142 -10.13 0.07 -17.24
N SER A 143 -10.41 0.86 -18.28
CA SER A 143 -9.59 2.04 -18.63
C SER A 143 -9.80 3.23 -17.68
N ASP A 144 -10.72 3.12 -16.73
CA ASP A 144 -10.93 4.04 -15.63
C ASP A 144 -10.18 3.64 -14.35
N VAL A 145 -9.50 2.50 -14.32
CA VAL A 145 -8.63 2.11 -13.22
C VAL A 145 -7.47 3.11 -13.11
N ILE A 146 -7.32 3.67 -11.92
CA ILE A 146 -6.28 4.65 -11.59
C ILE A 146 -5.11 3.96 -10.92
N GLY A 147 -3.90 4.34 -11.34
CA GLY A 147 -2.67 4.06 -10.62
C GLY A 147 -2.07 5.34 -10.08
N ILE A 148 -1.58 5.29 -8.86
CA ILE A 148 -0.90 6.39 -8.18
C ILE A 148 0.55 6.05 -7.87
N TYR A 149 1.37 7.07 -7.70
CA TYR A 149 2.77 6.94 -7.35
C TYR A 149 2.95 7.30 -5.86
N PRO A 150 3.21 6.31 -4.98
CA PRO A 150 3.28 6.55 -3.53
C PRO A 150 4.40 7.46 -3.08
N LEU A 151 5.54 7.42 -3.77
CA LEU A 151 6.74 8.16 -3.42
C LEU A 151 6.68 9.60 -3.94
N PHE A 152 6.81 10.55 -3.03
CA PHE A 152 6.87 11.97 -3.38
C PHE A 152 8.28 12.39 -3.79
N PRO A 153 8.43 13.50 -4.55
CA PRO A 153 9.75 14.00 -4.96
C PRO A 153 10.68 14.37 -3.80
N ASP A 154 10.13 14.67 -2.62
CA ASP A 154 10.88 14.99 -1.40
C ASP A 154 11.34 13.74 -0.62
N GLY A 155 11.13 12.53 -1.16
CA GLY A 155 11.51 11.27 -0.52
C GLY A 155 10.56 10.84 0.60
N THR A 156 9.34 11.38 0.65
CA THR A 156 8.32 10.97 1.62
C THR A 156 7.20 10.15 0.99
N CYS A 157 6.41 9.47 1.83
CA CYS A 157 5.18 8.77 1.43
C CYS A 157 4.10 8.93 2.51
N ARG A 158 2.85 8.62 2.15
CA ARG A 158 1.70 8.70 3.06
C ARG A 158 1.15 7.35 3.48
N PHE A 159 1.60 6.32 2.86
CA PHE A 159 1.25 4.94 3.17
C PHE A 159 2.35 3.98 2.71
N LEU A 160 2.31 2.80 3.27
CA LEU A 160 3.08 1.64 2.84
C LEU A 160 2.08 0.60 2.34
N VAL A 161 2.39 -0.10 1.26
CA VAL A 161 1.57 -1.19 0.75
C VAL A 161 2.44 -2.37 0.35
N PHE A 162 2.05 -3.56 0.81
CA PHE A 162 2.65 -4.82 0.40
C PHE A 162 1.77 -5.44 -0.68
N ASP A 163 2.38 -5.88 -1.75
CA ASP A 163 1.75 -6.52 -2.89
C ASP A 163 2.06 -8.03 -2.84
N PHE A 164 1.02 -8.83 -2.68
CA PHE A 164 1.08 -10.29 -2.73
C PHE A 164 0.35 -10.74 -3.98
N ASP A 165 1.02 -11.43 -4.86
CA ASP A 165 0.43 -11.87 -6.12
C ASP A 165 0.81 -13.33 -6.41
N ASN A 166 -0.18 -14.12 -6.77
CA ASN A 166 0.01 -15.49 -7.21
C ASN A 166 0.32 -15.48 -8.72
N HIS A 167 1.58 -15.23 -9.03
CA HIS A 167 2.10 -15.39 -10.38
C HIS A 167 2.44 -16.85 -10.63
N ASP A 168 1.51 -17.65 -11.10
CA ASP A 168 1.82 -18.94 -11.72
C ASP A 168 2.66 -18.69 -12.98
N LYS A 169 3.96 -18.53 -12.79
CA LYS A 169 4.94 -18.51 -13.87
C LYS A 169 5.12 -19.94 -14.36
N GLY A 170 4.22 -20.42 -15.23
CA GLY A 170 4.49 -21.65 -15.96
C GLY A 170 3.44 -22.77 -15.96
N ALA A 171 2.22 -22.54 -15.56
CA ALA A 171 1.14 -23.43 -15.95
C ALA A 171 0.72 -23.06 -17.38
N GLU A 172 1.21 -23.83 -18.36
CA GLU A 172 0.47 -24.01 -19.61
C GLU A 172 -0.98 -24.32 -19.25
N GLU A 173 -1.92 -23.78 -20.04
CA GLU A 173 -3.37 -23.97 -19.90
C GLU A 173 -3.75 -25.45 -19.84
N HIS A 174 -3.60 -26.09 -18.69
CA HIS A 174 -4.20 -27.37 -18.39
C HIS A 174 -5.07 -27.23 -17.13
N GLU A 175 -6.34 -27.17 -17.43
CA GLU A 175 -7.53 -27.61 -16.72
C GLU A 175 -7.22 -28.33 -15.38
N TYR A 176 -7.32 -27.60 -14.34
CA TYR A 176 -7.50 -27.74 -12.90
C TYR A 176 -6.70 -26.61 -12.26
N ALA A 177 -7.41 -25.50 -12.03
CA ALA A 177 -6.90 -24.42 -11.21
C ALA A 177 -6.54 -25.01 -9.83
N ASN A 178 -5.26 -25.26 -9.60
CA ASN A 178 -4.74 -25.29 -8.26
C ASN A 178 -4.97 -23.89 -7.70
N THR A 179 -6.05 -23.73 -6.96
CA THR A 179 -6.30 -22.60 -6.09
C THR A 179 -5.34 -22.75 -4.92
N ASP A 180 -4.05 -22.48 -5.19
CA ASP A 180 -3.06 -22.35 -4.12
C ASP A 180 -3.33 -21.03 -3.42
N ASP A 181 -4.20 -21.09 -2.40
CA ASP A 181 -4.56 -19.96 -1.56
C ASP A 181 -3.50 -19.69 -0.47
N SER A 182 -2.33 -20.26 -0.56
CA SER A 182 -1.25 -20.11 0.44
C SER A 182 -0.70 -18.68 0.53
N TRP A 183 -0.98 -17.79 -0.45
CA TRP A 183 -0.74 -16.37 -0.32
C TRP A 183 -1.59 -15.73 0.81
N ILE A 184 -2.72 -16.34 1.15
CA ILE A 184 -3.56 -15.95 2.29
C ILE A 184 -2.79 -16.11 3.60
N ASP A 185 -2.10 -17.23 3.79
CA ASP A 185 -1.34 -17.50 5.00
C ASP A 185 -0.21 -16.47 5.20
N GLU A 186 0.40 -16.03 4.11
CA GLU A 186 1.43 -14.98 4.15
C GLU A 186 0.84 -13.63 4.58
N VAL A 187 -0.33 -13.28 4.08
CA VAL A 187 -1.03 -12.04 4.46
C VAL A 187 -1.50 -12.11 5.91
N GLU A 188 -2.02 -13.26 6.36
CA GLU A 188 -2.46 -13.44 7.75
C GLU A 188 -1.29 -13.36 8.74
N ALA A 189 -0.12 -13.91 8.39
CA ALA A 189 1.08 -13.74 9.21
C ALA A 189 1.42 -12.25 9.42
N LEU A 190 1.28 -11.43 8.37
CA LEU A 190 1.49 -10.00 8.46
C LEU A 190 0.40 -9.32 9.32
N ARG A 191 -0.87 -9.74 9.20
CA ARG A 191 -1.98 -9.25 10.03
C ARG A 191 -1.76 -9.54 11.52
N GLU A 192 -1.33 -10.75 11.85
CA GLU A 192 -1.07 -11.16 13.23
C GLU A 192 0.01 -10.31 13.88
N ILE A 193 1.13 -10.08 13.18
CA ILE A 193 2.17 -9.16 13.65
C ILE A 193 1.62 -7.74 13.81
N GLY A 194 0.78 -7.29 12.89
CA GLY A 194 0.10 -6.00 12.99
C GLY A 194 -0.73 -5.91 14.28
N LYS A 195 -1.60 -6.88 14.54
CA LYS A 195 -2.41 -6.96 15.75
C LYS A 195 -1.58 -6.97 17.02
N ALA A 196 -0.58 -7.85 17.10
CA ALA A 196 0.29 -8.00 18.25
C ALA A 196 1.07 -6.73 18.62
N ASN A 197 1.22 -5.80 17.68
CA ASN A 197 1.95 -4.55 17.87
C ASN A 197 1.07 -3.30 17.77
N GLY A 198 -0.26 -3.46 17.68
CA GLY A 198 -1.22 -2.36 17.60
C GLY A 198 -1.14 -1.55 16.30
N ILE A 199 -0.66 -2.18 15.22
CA ILE A 199 -0.56 -1.61 13.88
C ILE A 199 -1.87 -1.90 13.15
N SER A 200 -2.55 -0.86 12.68
CA SER A 200 -3.78 -1.01 11.91
C SER A 200 -3.43 -1.28 10.45
N MET A 201 -3.83 -2.42 9.93
CA MET A 201 -3.64 -2.84 8.55
C MET A 201 -4.99 -3.00 7.86
N LEU A 202 -5.08 -2.57 6.62
CA LEU A 202 -6.26 -2.78 5.79
C LEU A 202 -5.87 -3.70 4.63
N VAL A 203 -6.50 -4.86 4.57
CA VAL A 203 -6.23 -5.83 3.52
C VAL A 203 -7.25 -5.69 2.41
N GLU A 204 -6.77 -5.54 1.19
CA GLU A 204 -7.55 -5.52 -0.04
C GLU A 204 -7.32 -6.82 -0.81
N ARG A 205 -8.39 -7.50 -1.21
CA ARG A 205 -8.27 -8.53 -2.24
C ARG A 205 -7.92 -7.85 -3.56
N SER A 206 -6.87 -8.29 -4.23
CA SER A 206 -6.40 -7.66 -5.46
C SER A 206 -7.50 -7.62 -6.54
N ARG A 207 -7.32 -6.78 -7.55
CA ARG A 207 -8.28 -6.65 -8.65
C ARG A 207 -8.45 -7.95 -9.46
N SER A 208 -7.43 -8.77 -9.54
CA SER A 208 -7.50 -10.10 -10.19
C SER A 208 -8.20 -11.14 -9.34
N GLY A 209 -8.29 -10.93 -8.02
CA GLY A 209 -8.76 -11.92 -7.03
C GLY A 209 -7.70 -12.95 -6.65
N LYS A 210 -6.52 -12.94 -7.27
CA LYS A 210 -5.45 -13.93 -7.09
C LYS A 210 -4.31 -13.45 -6.18
N GLY A 211 -4.55 -12.48 -5.33
CA GLY A 211 -3.57 -11.91 -4.42
C GLY A 211 -4.20 -10.81 -3.56
N ALA A 212 -3.37 -10.08 -2.84
CA ALA A 212 -3.81 -9.02 -1.93
C ALA A 212 -2.83 -7.86 -1.85
N HIS A 213 -3.37 -6.69 -1.47
CA HIS A 213 -2.59 -5.55 -1.04
C HIS A 213 -2.82 -5.33 0.46
N VAL A 214 -1.76 -5.21 1.24
CA VAL A 214 -1.83 -4.87 2.67
C VAL A 214 -1.39 -3.43 2.85
N TRP A 215 -2.33 -2.57 3.27
CA TRP A 215 -2.15 -1.13 3.39
C TRP A 215 -1.90 -0.71 4.84
N ILE A 216 -0.88 0.12 5.05
CA ILE A 216 -0.60 0.83 6.31
C ILE A 216 -0.53 2.32 6.00
N PHE A 217 -1.38 3.12 6.65
CA PHE A 217 -1.46 4.55 6.40
C PHE A 217 -0.71 5.34 7.48
N PHE A 218 -0.07 6.42 7.07
CA PHE A 218 0.64 7.33 7.97
C PHE A 218 -0.17 8.60 8.25
N ASP A 219 -0.03 9.14 9.44
CA ASP A 219 -0.72 10.36 9.87
C ASP A 219 -0.13 11.63 9.23
N ALA A 220 1.17 11.60 8.90
CA ALA A 220 1.92 12.66 8.25
C ALA A 220 2.79 12.09 7.11
N PRO A 221 3.35 12.94 6.23
CA PRO A 221 4.39 12.51 5.31
C PRO A 221 5.54 11.88 6.07
N THR A 222 5.82 10.62 5.77
CA THR A 222 6.84 9.81 6.44
C THR A 222 8.00 9.58 5.47
N PRO A 223 9.27 9.72 5.90
CA PRO A 223 10.41 9.40 5.04
C PRO A 223 10.32 7.97 4.50
N ALA A 224 10.49 7.82 3.18
CA ALA A 224 10.31 6.53 2.52
C ALA A 224 11.30 5.48 3.02
N ASN A 225 12.54 5.86 3.32
CA ASN A 225 13.53 4.97 3.91
C ASN A 225 13.08 4.42 5.27
N LEU A 226 12.47 5.26 6.13
CA LEU A 226 11.93 4.82 7.42
C LEU A 226 10.74 3.88 7.23
N ALA A 227 9.81 4.23 6.33
CA ALA A 227 8.64 3.41 6.00
C ALA A 227 9.06 2.04 5.44
N ARG A 228 10.01 2.00 4.51
CA ARG A 228 10.51 0.76 3.91
C ARG A 228 11.23 -0.12 4.92
N LYS A 229 12.07 0.48 5.74
CA LYS A 229 12.72 -0.24 6.83
C LYS A 229 11.71 -0.91 7.75
N PHE A 230 10.72 -0.15 8.17
CA PHE A 230 9.63 -0.67 8.98
C PHE A 230 8.90 -1.83 8.27
N GLY A 231 8.62 -1.67 6.98
CA GLY A 231 7.97 -2.70 6.18
C GLY A 231 8.79 -4.00 6.06
N PHE A 232 10.09 -3.91 5.82
CA PHE A 232 10.95 -5.09 5.80
C PHE A 232 11.03 -5.77 7.18
N SER A 233 11.10 -4.97 8.25
CA SER A 233 11.07 -5.51 9.62
C SER A 233 9.76 -6.23 9.94
N LEU A 234 8.62 -5.74 9.40
CA LEU A 234 7.33 -6.43 9.51
C LEU A 234 7.33 -7.78 8.79
N LEU A 235 7.88 -7.84 7.56
CA LEU A 235 8.00 -9.08 6.82
C LEU A 235 8.87 -10.10 7.56
N ASP A 236 10.03 -9.67 8.08
CA ASP A 236 10.92 -10.53 8.84
C ASP A 236 10.23 -11.08 10.11
N LYS A 237 9.54 -10.22 10.85
CA LYS A 237 8.79 -10.64 12.05
C LYS A 237 7.60 -11.53 11.71
N GLY A 238 6.91 -11.28 10.60
CA GLY A 238 5.85 -12.15 10.10
C GLY A 238 6.38 -13.55 9.76
N ALA A 239 7.49 -13.64 9.03
CA ALA A 239 8.12 -14.90 8.70
C ALA A 239 8.59 -15.68 9.94
N GLU A 240 9.18 -14.99 10.93
CA GLU A 240 9.60 -15.58 12.20
C GLU A 240 8.41 -16.17 12.99
N SER A 241 7.27 -15.45 13.03
CA SER A 241 6.11 -15.83 13.86
C SER A 241 5.45 -17.15 13.43
N VAL A 242 5.48 -17.45 12.14
CA VAL A 242 4.83 -18.64 11.56
C VAL A 242 5.81 -19.71 11.07
N ASN A 243 7.10 -19.58 11.43
CA ASN A 243 8.16 -20.46 10.94
C ASN A 243 8.22 -20.60 9.42
N MET A 244 7.75 -19.58 8.70
CA MET A 244 7.88 -19.54 7.25
C MET A 244 9.33 -19.29 6.85
N LYS A 245 9.85 -20.12 5.95
CA LYS A 245 11.21 -19.93 5.42
C LYS A 245 11.29 -18.73 4.46
N SER A 246 10.17 -18.37 3.83
CA SER A 246 10.08 -17.27 2.87
C SER A 246 8.63 -16.90 2.59
N PHE A 247 8.39 -15.65 2.20
CA PHE A 247 7.14 -15.19 1.60
C PHE A 247 7.20 -15.45 0.08
N ARG A 248 6.59 -16.54 -0.38
CA ARG A 248 6.64 -16.98 -1.79
C ARG A 248 5.84 -16.05 -2.70
N PHE A 249 4.71 -15.53 -2.20
CA PHE A 249 3.75 -14.73 -2.95
C PHE A 249 3.95 -13.22 -2.79
N TYR A 250 4.86 -12.81 -1.91
CA TYR A 250 5.25 -11.42 -1.82
C TYR A 250 5.97 -10.99 -3.11
N ASP A 251 5.39 -10.04 -3.83
CA ASP A 251 6.00 -9.46 -5.04
C ASP A 251 6.89 -8.26 -4.68
N ARG A 252 6.30 -7.27 -4.01
CA ARG A 252 7.00 -6.04 -3.65
C ARG A 252 6.29 -5.26 -2.56
N MET A 253 7.00 -4.25 -2.07
CA MET A 253 6.50 -3.22 -1.18
C MET A 253 6.61 -1.86 -1.84
N LEU A 254 5.62 -1.00 -1.65
CA LEU A 254 5.62 0.35 -2.19
C LEU A 254 5.46 1.39 -1.08
N PRO A 255 6.28 2.48 -1.10
CA PRO A 255 7.29 2.79 -2.13
C PRO A 255 8.42 1.76 -2.16
N ALA A 256 8.90 1.41 -3.37
CA ALA A 256 10.01 0.47 -3.55
C ALA A 256 11.39 1.15 -3.46
N GLN A 257 11.45 2.47 -3.42
CA GLN A 257 12.64 3.29 -3.43
C GLN A 257 12.59 4.30 -2.29
N ASP A 258 13.75 4.76 -1.83
CA ASP A 258 13.86 5.80 -0.79
C ASP A 258 13.73 7.21 -1.38
N TYR A 259 14.09 7.39 -2.64
CA TYR A 259 14.02 8.65 -3.37
C TYR A 259 13.77 8.41 -4.86
N ILE A 260 13.36 9.45 -5.55
CA ILE A 260 13.14 9.45 -6.99
C ILE A 260 14.19 10.35 -7.64
N GLU A 261 14.83 9.86 -8.71
CA GLU A 261 15.71 10.68 -9.53
C GLU A 261 14.89 11.75 -10.29
N ASP A 262 15.55 12.85 -10.62
CA ASP A 262 14.91 13.95 -11.35
C ASP A 262 14.31 13.46 -12.67
N GLY A 263 13.03 13.72 -12.86
CA GLY A 263 12.28 13.33 -14.05
C GLY A 263 11.67 11.92 -14.00
N GLU A 264 12.05 11.08 -13.05
CA GLU A 264 11.44 9.76 -12.85
C GLU A 264 10.09 9.84 -12.12
N LEU A 265 9.28 8.80 -12.29
CA LEU A 265 7.94 8.74 -11.68
C LEU A 265 7.90 7.88 -10.41
N GLY A 266 8.84 6.98 -10.25
CA GLY A 266 8.79 5.93 -9.23
C GLY A 266 7.83 4.80 -9.60
N ASN A 267 7.64 3.88 -8.66
CA ASN A 267 6.75 2.74 -8.82
C ASN A 267 5.29 3.13 -8.56
N LEU A 268 4.38 2.38 -9.15
CA LEU A 268 2.95 2.71 -9.16
C LEU A 268 2.16 1.56 -8.53
N ILE A 269 1.08 1.91 -7.81
CA ILE A 269 0.06 0.99 -7.32
C ILE A 269 -1.32 1.37 -7.87
N ALA A 270 -2.13 0.37 -8.24
CA ALA A 270 -3.53 0.59 -8.57
C ALA A 270 -4.34 0.95 -7.32
N LEU A 271 -5.27 1.89 -7.45
CA LEU A 271 -6.19 2.22 -6.36
C LEU A 271 -7.19 1.09 -6.12
N PRO A 272 -7.55 0.82 -4.84
CA PRO A 272 -8.60 -0.13 -4.48
C PRO A 272 -9.99 0.39 -4.78
N LEU A 273 -11.00 -0.45 -4.55
CA LEU A 273 -12.43 -0.15 -4.68
C LEU A 273 -12.85 0.21 -6.11
N GLN A 274 -12.20 -0.36 -7.12
CA GLN A 274 -12.60 -0.15 -8.52
C GLN A 274 -13.93 -0.81 -8.81
N GLY A 275 -14.91 -0.03 -9.27
CA GLY A 275 -16.31 -0.43 -9.32
C GLY A 275 -16.64 -1.66 -10.17
N GLN A 276 -15.91 -1.97 -11.24
CA GLN A 276 -16.14 -3.23 -11.98
C GLN A 276 -15.58 -4.44 -11.24
N ALA A 277 -14.40 -4.31 -10.63
CA ALA A 277 -13.79 -5.39 -9.86
C ALA A 277 -14.61 -5.73 -8.61
N LEU A 278 -15.19 -4.71 -7.97
CA LEU A 278 -16.08 -4.89 -6.81
C LEU A 278 -17.29 -5.77 -7.10
N LYS A 279 -17.82 -5.75 -8.33
CA LYS A 279 -18.94 -6.62 -8.73
C LYS A 279 -18.60 -8.11 -8.65
N HIS A 280 -17.32 -8.43 -8.66
CA HIS A 280 -16.78 -9.78 -8.55
C HIS A 280 -16.13 -10.05 -7.19
N GLY A 281 -16.37 -9.19 -6.18
CA GLY A 281 -15.77 -9.31 -4.86
C GLY A 281 -14.27 -9.00 -4.80
N ASN A 282 -13.70 -8.42 -5.88
CA ASN A 282 -12.30 -8.06 -6.00
C ASN A 282 -12.09 -6.55 -5.83
N SER A 283 -10.85 -6.13 -5.58
CA SER A 283 -10.51 -4.74 -5.25
C SER A 283 -11.24 -4.23 -4.00
N ALA A 284 -11.62 -5.15 -3.11
CA ALA A 284 -12.42 -4.93 -1.92
C ALA A 284 -11.59 -5.16 -0.67
N PHE A 285 -11.82 -4.37 0.37
CA PHE A 285 -11.26 -4.63 1.68
C PHE A 285 -11.96 -5.81 2.32
N VAL A 286 -11.18 -6.72 2.89
CA VAL A 286 -11.63 -7.99 3.42
C VAL A 286 -11.29 -8.14 4.91
N ASP A 287 -12.17 -8.83 5.63
CA ASP A 287 -11.98 -9.22 7.01
C ASP A 287 -10.97 -10.40 7.15
N GLU A 288 -10.81 -10.89 8.36
CA GLU A 288 -9.92 -12.03 8.68
C GLU A 288 -10.42 -13.37 8.12
N ARG A 289 -11.67 -13.44 7.71
CA ARG A 289 -12.27 -14.59 7.04
C ARG A 289 -12.28 -14.44 5.52
N TRP A 290 -11.60 -13.41 5.02
CA TRP A 290 -11.55 -13.07 3.60
C TRP A 290 -12.88 -12.69 2.98
N ASN A 291 -13.89 -12.37 3.79
CA ASN A 291 -15.13 -11.80 3.33
C ASN A 291 -14.96 -10.30 3.11
N ALA A 292 -15.51 -9.79 2.02
CA ALA A 292 -15.54 -8.35 1.80
C ALA A 292 -16.36 -7.68 2.91
N TYR A 293 -15.84 -6.59 3.50
CA TYR A 293 -16.62 -5.82 4.47
C TYR A 293 -17.91 -5.33 3.84
N PRO A 294 -19.06 -5.48 4.52
CA PRO A 294 -20.35 -5.02 4.01
C PRO A 294 -20.38 -3.53 3.69
N ASN A 295 -19.63 -2.74 4.44
CA ASN A 295 -19.43 -1.32 4.22
C ASN A 295 -17.93 -0.99 4.10
N GLN A 296 -17.47 -0.82 2.88
CA GLN A 296 -16.08 -0.53 2.57
C GLN A 296 -15.63 0.85 3.07
N TRP A 297 -16.55 1.81 3.17
CA TRP A 297 -16.25 3.13 3.71
C TRP A 297 -15.99 3.09 5.21
N THR A 298 -16.78 2.32 5.94
CA THR A 298 -16.56 2.10 7.36
C THR A 298 -15.23 1.40 7.61
N ALA A 299 -14.91 0.36 6.83
CA ALA A 299 -13.62 -0.33 6.92
C ALA A 299 -12.45 0.64 6.69
N LEU A 300 -12.52 1.46 5.64
CA LEU A 300 -11.49 2.46 5.37
C LEU A 300 -11.36 3.51 6.50
N GLN A 301 -12.49 3.94 7.08
CA GLN A 301 -12.49 4.97 8.12
C GLN A 301 -12.06 4.45 9.49
N SER A 302 -12.20 3.16 9.75
CA SER A 302 -11.78 2.54 11.01
C SER A 302 -10.26 2.38 11.13
N VAL A 303 -9.52 2.51 10.01
CA VAL A 303 -8.07 2.36 10.01
C VAL A 303 -7.40 3.51 10.77
N ARG A 304 -6.62 3.16 11.78
CA ARG A 304 -5.78 4.10 12.51
C ARG A 304 -4.48 4.34 11.73
N ARG A 305 -4.13 5.60 11.59
CA ARG A 305 -2.89 6.00 10.94
C ARG A 305 -1.71 5.88 11.90
N LEU A 306 -0.58 5.48 11.39
CA LEU A 306 0.64 5.26 12.16
C LEU A 306 1.53 6.51 12.08
N SER A 307 2.07 6.94 13.23
CA SER A 307 3.01 8.07 13.26
C SER A 307 4.46 7.59 13.00
N ALA A 308 5.31 8.48 12.52
CA ALA A 308 6.73 8.19 12.34
C ALA A 308 7.40 7.83 13.68
N SER A 309 7.05 8.51 14.78
CA SER A 309 7.55 8.18 16.11
C SER A 309 7.16 6.77 16.56
N ARG A 310 5.94 6.34 16.24
CA ARG A 310 5.50 4.97 16.56
C ARG A 310 6.26 3.93 15.74
N ILE A 311 6.61 4.23 14.50
CA ILE A 311 7.48 3.37 13.68
C ILE A 311 8.84 3.22 14.35
N GLU A 312 9.47 4.32 14.76
CA GLU A 312 10.77 4.30 15.42
C GLU A 312 10.74 3.51 16.74
N GLU A 313 9.70 3.69 17.57
CA GLU A 313 9.49 2.89 18.79
C GLU A 313 9.43 1.38 18.50
N LEU A 314 8.70 0.99 17.45
CA LEU A 314 8.58 -0.41 17.06
C LEU A 314 9.90 -0.99 16.57
N LEU A 315 10.66 -0.24 15.79
CA LEU A 315 11.99 -0.64 15.33
C LEU A 315 12.95 -0.84 16.50
N ILE A 316 12.93 0.07 17.48
CA ILE A 316 13.71 -0.06 18.72
C ILE A 316 13.27 -1.30 19.50
N LYS A 317 11.95 -1.49 19.70
CA LYS A 317 11.40 -2.68 20.37
C LYS A 317 11.85 -3.98 19.72
N TRP A 318 11.92 -4.02 18.40
CA TRP A 318 12.36 -5.19 17.65
C TRP A 318 13.88 -5.33 17.57
N LYS A 319 14.62 -4.43 18.21
CA LYS A 319 16.09 -4.41 18.24
C LYS A 319 16.73 -4.31 16.84
N ILE A 320 16.06 -3.63 15.94
CA ILE A 320 16.58 -3.36 14.61
C ILE A 320 17.68 -2.30 14.75
N SER A 321 18.93 -2.68 14.55
CA SER A 321 20.06 -1.77 14.76
C SER A 321 20.11 -0.67 13.69
N SER A 322 20.70 0.47 14.07
CA SER A 322 20.94 1.56 13.12
C SER A 322 21.95 1.17 12.03
N THR A 323 22.77 0.16 12.29
CA THR A 323 23.80 -0.35 11.38
C THR A 323 23.19 -1.23 10.27
N GLU A 324 22.21 -2.08 10.61
CA GLU A 324 21.40 -2.83 9.62
C GLU A 324 20.64 -1.90 8.67
N LEU A 325 20.31 -0.70 9.16
CA LEU A 325 19.67 0.37 8.41
C LEU A 325 20.48 0.94 7.25
N CYS A 326 21.79 1.11 7.47
CA CYS A 326 22.68 1.72 6.48
C CYS A 326 23.12 0.72 5.41
N LEU A 327 23.17 -0.57 5.74
CA LEU A 327 23.60 -1.63 4.83
C LEU A 327 22.51 -1.91 3.77
N ASP A 328 21.24 -1.90 4.16
CA ASP A 328 20.14 -2.17 3.26
C ASP A 328 19.90 -1.05 2.24
N SER A 329 20.07 0.21 2.62
CA SER A 329 19.87 1.33 1.70
C SER A 329 20.92 1.41 0.57
N ALA A 330 22.15 0.95 0.84
CA ALA A 330 23.22 0.92 -0.16
C ALA A 330 23.14 -0.30 -1.10
N ALA A 331 22.60 -1.44 -0.61
CA ALA A 331 22.43 -2.65 -1.39
C ALA A 331 21.17 -2.62 -2.27
N GLN A 332 20.18 -1.81 -1.90
CA GLN A 332 18.87 -1.76 -2.58
C GLN A 332 18.88 -1.06 -3.92
N THR A 333 19.90 -0.25 -4.22
CA THR A 333 20.03 0.40 -5.54
C THR A 333 20.50 -0.53 -6.64
N GLU A 334 21.04 -1.72 -6.31
CA GLU A 334 21.59 -2.64 -7.33
C GLU A 334 20.76 -3.91 -7.56
N ASN A 335 19.82 -4.28 -6.68
CA ASN A 335 19.04 -5.53 -6.84
C ASN A 335 17.65 -5.42 -6.20
N ASP A 336 16.73 -4.73 -6.86
CA ASP A 336 15.29 -4.71 -6.49
C ASP A 336 14.61 -6.10 -6.62
N ASP A 337 15.28 -7.08 -7.24
CA ASP A 337 14.77 -8.45 -7.45
C ASP A 337 15.05 -9.41 -6.30
N VAL A 338 15.88 -9.03 -5.31
CA VAL A 338 16.19 -9.91 -4.18
C VAL A 338 15.22 -9.70 -3.03
N LYS A 339 14.42 -10.73 -2.76
CA LYS A 339 13.43 -10.70 -1.67
C LYS A 339 14.10 -10.53 -0.30
N PRO A 340 13.47 -9.82 0.67
CA PRO A 340 14.08 -9.50 1.97
C PRO A 340 14.69 -10.70 2.71
N TRP A 341 14.03 -11.86 2.64
CA TRP A 341 14.49 -13.11 3.28
C TRP A 341 15.56 -13.86 2.50
N GLU A 342 15.82 -13.51 1.25
CA GLU A 342 16.93 -14.04 0.43
C GLU A 342 18.21 -13.24 0.67
N ARG A 343 18.07 -12.06 1.25
CA ARG A 343 19.19 -11.26 1.73
C ARG A 343 19.79 -11.99 2.91
N SER A 344 20.98 -12.52 2.72
CA SER A 344 21.66 -13.46 3.61
C SER A 344 21.43 -13.18 5.11
N LYS A 345 20.67 -14.06 5.76
CA LYS A 345 20.42 -14.06 7.21
C LYS A 345 21.69 -14.29 8.06
N HIS A 346 22.83 -14.51 7.43
CA HIS A 346 24.07 -14.91 8.08
C HIS A 346 25.25 -14.07 7.55
N LEU A 347 25.30 -12.83 8.00
CA LEU A 347 26.60 -12.22 8.17
C LEU A 347 27.15 -12.78 9.49
N HIS A 348 28.01 -13.80 9.44
CA HIS A 348 28.81 -14.20 10.61
C HIS A 348 29.55 -12.99 11.14
N ALA A 349 29.78 -12.93 12.47
CA ALA A 349 30.44 -11.77 13.10
C ALA A 349 31.78 -11.42 12.44
N GLU A 350 32.46 -12.39 11.85
CA GLU A 350 33.70 -12.24 11.09
C GLU A 350 33.48 -11.56 9.72
N ASP A 351 32.37 -11.85 9.04
CA ASP A 351 31.97 -11.16 7.80
C ASP A 351 31.51 -9.73 8.06
N VAL A 352 30.89 -9.49 9.21
CA VAL A 352 30.43 -8.17 9.61
C VAL A 352 31.60 -7.25 9.93
N SER A 353 32.66 -7.74 10.58
CA SER A 353 33.80 -6.91 10.92
C SER A 353 34.55 -6.41 9.67
N GLY A 354 34.75 -7.27 8.68
CA GLY A 354 35.36 -6.90 7.40
C GLY A 354 34.50 -5.94 6.59
N LYS A 355 33.19 -6.18 6.53
CA LYS A 355 32.23 -5.32 5.80
C LYS A 355 31.91 -4.02 6.55
N LEU A 356 31.90 -4.03 7.88
CA LEU A 356 31.74 -2.81 8.68
C LEU A 356 32.91 -1.83 8.46
N SER A 357 34.13 -2.32 8.39
CA SER A 357 35.28 -1.48 8.06
C SER A 357 35.16 -0.92 6.63
N ILE A 358 34.67 -1.69 5.67
CA ILE A 358 34.39 -1.24 4.30
C ILE A 358 33.23 -0.23 4.28
N THR A 359 32.19 -0.42 5.07
CA THR A 359 31.01 0.46 5.11
C THR A 359 31.31 1.78 5.80
N VAL A 360 32.04 1.78 6.90
CA VAL A 360 32.56 2.98 7.53
C VAL A 360 33.54 3.69 6.59
N SER A 361 34.37 2.94 5.88
CA SER A 361 35.24 3.48 4.84
C SER A 361 34.45 4.07 3.67
N ASN A 362 33.34 3.46 3.26
CA ASN A 362 32.48 3.96 2.18
C ASN A 362 31.70 5.23 2.53
N LEU A 363 31.44 5.50 3.80
CA LEU A 363 30.92 6.80 4.25
C LEU A 363 31.97 7.91 4.10
N LEU A 364 33.24 7.60 4.31
CA LEU A 364 34.35 8.54 4.31
C LEU A 364 35.21 8.46 3.05
N TYR A 365 35.29 7.28 2.40
CA TYR A 365 36.22 6.98 1.32
C TYR A 365 35.53 6.45 0.05
N VAL A 366 36.15 6.67 -1.08
CA VAL A 366 35.79 6.09 -2.38
C VAL A 366 36.76 4.97 -2.70
N ASN A 367 36.34 3.74 -2.68
CA ASN A 367 36.94 2.48 -3.16
C ASN A 367 38.43 2.16 -2.86
N THR A 368 39.30 3.07 -2.58
CA THR A 368 40.76 2.85 -2.39
C THR A 368 41.30 3.57 -1.20
N GLY A 369 40.48 3.85 -0.19
CA GLY A 369 40.91 4.64 0.98
C GLY A 369 40.96 6.14 0.70
N ASN A 370 40.61 6.61 -0.47
CA ASN A 370 40.55 8.03 -0.80
C ASN A 370 39.25 8.64 -0.31
N LEU A 371 39.33 9.72 0.43
CA LEU A 371 38.17 10.50 0.89
C LEU A 371 37.38 11.05 -0.34
N LYS A 372 36.04 10.90 -0.30
CA LYS A 372 35.20 11.59 -1.29
C LYS A 372 35.47 13.10 -1.23
N PRO A 373 35.61 13.80 -2.37
CA PRO A 373 35.98 15.21 -2.38
C PRO A 373 35.12 16.12 -1.51
N ARG A 374 33.82 15.81 -1.41
CA ARG A 374 32.86 16.55 -0.58
C ARG A 374 33.12 16.41 0.91
N ILE A 375 33.64 15.29 1.34
CA ILE A 375 33.95 14.99 2.76
C ILE A 375 35.34 15.50 3.11
N GLN A 376 36.30 15.44 2.18
CA GLN A 376 37.62 16.03 2.37
C GLN A 376 37.55 17.53 2.73
N ASN A 377 36.60 18.26 2.09
CA ASN A 377 36.38 19.68 2.35
C ASN A 377 35.70 19.97 3.70
N GLN A 378 34.97 19.00 4.27
CA GLN A 378 34.35 19.15 5.60
C GLN A 378 35.31 18.82 6.76
N ILE A 379 36.29 17.93 6.54
CA ILE A 379 37.26 17.55 7.57
C ILE A 379 38.40 18.58 7.65
N ARG A 380 38.63 19.34 6.58
CA ARG A 380 39.65 20.41 6.55
C ARG A 380 39.19 21.76 7.11
N ARG A 381 37.94 21.86 7.52
CA ARG A 381 37.34 23.00 8.26
C ARG A 381 37.24 22.65 9.75
#